data_48ba729eca9e5e43a2cb406554413f09
#
_entry.id   48ba729eca9e5e43a2cb406554413f09
#
_cell.length_a   1.000
_cell.length_b   1.000
_cell.length_c   1.000
_cell.angle_alpha   90.00
_cell.angle_beta   90.00
_cell.angle_gamma   90.00
#
_symmetry.space_group_name_H-M   'P 1'
#
loop_
_entity.id
_entity.type
_entity.pdbx_description
1 polymer ?
#
loop_
_entity_poly.entity_id
_entity_poly.type
_entity_poly.pdbx_seq_one_letter_code
_entity_poly.pdbx_strand_id
1 'polypeptide(L)'
;KSDGENTTSNNVAVFDANKVLTDTRTRNENELSDSNSIQYSINYTNRLNATGKKLTIDLQYSKSDQDQASSIFQNNVFVENNNTIQNSVRKLFQIDYVYPKEDGSQIELGYRANLDKSNSDYKNIPLVPYSDPKFDPSNNLDFEQNVYALYAQYGKKYDKLSYLLGLRTELTDQKIELLTTNENYNKSYIGLFPTVNLGYEFNDTESITFGYSKRLRRPRSYFLNPFESRSSETNIFKGNVGLDPTYT
;
A
#
# COMPACT_ATOMS: atom_id res chain seq x y z
N LYS A 1 3.49 19.87 -7.20
CA LYS A 1 3.02 20.42 -5.95
C LYS A 1 1.52 20.54 -6.00
N SER A 2 0.85 20.17 -4.92
CA SER A 2 -0.60 20.30 -4.77
C SER A 2 -0.89 20.81 -3.37
N ASP A 3 -1.70 21.86 -3.30
CA ASP A 3 -2.21 22.41 -2.05
C ASP A 3 -3.69 22.04 -1.95
N GLY A 4 -4.15 21.62 -0.78
CA GLY A 4 -5.53 21.23 -0.52
C GLY A 4 -6.05 21.84 0.77
N GLU A 5 -7.33 22.20 0.77
CA GLU A 5 -8.07 22.59 1.96
C GLU A 5 -9.32 21.70 2.06
N ASN A 6 -9.55 21.16 3.22
CA ASN A 6 -10.71 20.30 3.50
C ASN A 6 -11.35 20.68 4.83
N THR A 7 -12.68 20.69 4.87
CA THR A 7 -13.43 20.88 6.11
C THR A 7 -14.36 19.70 6.32
N THR A 8 -14.21 19.03 7.46
CA THR A 8 -15.03 17.90 7.86
C THR A 8 -15.85 18.28 9.08
N SER A 9 -17.16 18.03 9.05
CA SER A 9 -18.05 18.27 10.17
C SER A 9 -18.75 16.97 10.60
N ASN A 10 -18.60 16.61 11.86
CA ASN A 10 -19.21 15.44 12.48
C ASN A 10 -20.14 15.86 13.61
N ASN A 11 -21.38 15.38 13.56
CA ASN A 11 -22.35 15.57 14.65
C ASN A 11 -22.51 14.28 15.42
N VAL A 12 -22.32 14.36 16.73
CA VAL A 12 -22.48 13.25 17.66
C VAL A 12 -23.68 13.53 18.56
N ALA A 13 -24.66 12.63 18.55
CA ALA A 13 -25.79 12.65 19.48
C ALA A 13 -25.57 11.59 20.57
N VAL A 14 -25.61 11.99 21.80
CA VAL A 14 -25.45 11.10 22.97
C VAL A 14 -26.82 10.82 23.57
N PHE A 15 -27.13 9.54 23.77
CA PHE A 15 -28.39 9.08 24.34
C PHE A 15 -28.12 8.34 25.66
N ASP A 16 -29.03 8.47 26.62
CA ASP A 16 -29.00 7.66 27.84
C ASP A 16 -29.49 6.22 27.61
N ALA A 17 -29.49 5.41 28.67
CA ALA A 17 -29.94 4.02 28.61
C ALA A 17 -31.44 3.88 28.20
N ASN A 18 -32.23 4.93 28.33
CA ASN A 18 -33.65 5.00 27.96
C ASN A 18 -33.84 5.54 26.52
N LYS A 19 -32.73 5.74 25.77
CA LYS A 19 -32.72 6.34 24.43
C LYS A 19 -33.20 7.80 24.39
N VAL A 20 -33.08 8.53 25.48
CA VAL A 20 -33.35 9.95 25.53
C VAL A 20 -32.05 10.70 25.14
N LEU A 21 -32.18 11.68 24.24
CA LEU A 21 -31.07 12.52 23.84
C LEU A 21 -30.61 13.36 25.04
N THR A 22 -29.36 13.19 25.46
CA THR A 22 -28.76 13.88 26.61
C THR A 22 -27.76 14.95 26.23
N ASP A 23 -27.10 14.81 25.06
CA ASP A 23 -26.13 15.76 24.60
C ASP A 23 -25.99 15.72 23.05
N THR A 24 -25.59 16.84 22.44
CA THR A 24 -25.24 16.92 21.03
C THR A 24 -23.92 17.69 20.90
N ARG A 25 -22.98 17.13 20.19
CA ARG A 25 -21.68 17.72 19.96
C ARG A 25 -21.39 17.81 18.48
N THR A 26 -20.87 18.92 18.04
CA THR A 26 -20.38 19.13 16.70
C THR A 26 -18.86 19.22 16.74
N ARG A 27 -18.18 18.35 15.98
CA ARG A 27 -16.73 18.41 15.79
C ARG A 27 -16.43 18.84 14.36
N ASN A 28 -15.80 19.98 14.21
CA ASN A 28 -15.35 20.51 12.94
C ASN A 28 -13.82 20.39 12.87
N GLU A 29 -13.34 19.91 11.76
CA GLU A 29 -11.92 19.81 11.44
C GLU A 29 -11.64 20.59 10.16
N ASN A 30 -10.74 21.56 10.26
CA ASN A 30 -10.22 22.31 9.12
C ASN A 30 -8.80 21.82 8.84
N GLU A 31 -8.60 21.18 7.71
CA GLU A 31 -7.32 20.61 7.30
C GLU A 31 -6.72 21.41 6.14
N LEU A 32 -5.46 21.72 6.26
CA LEU A 32 -4.61 22.24 5.20
C LEU A 32 -3.58 21.15 4.85
N SER A 33 -3.42 20.86 3.58
CA SER A 33 -2.42 19.90 3.11
C SER A 33 -1.57 20.49 1.99
N ASP A 34 -0.27 20.26 2.08
CA ASP A 34 0.71 20.51 1.03
C ASP A 34 1.36 19.18 0.65
N SER A 35 1.37 18.87 -0.63
CA SER A 35 2.02 17.66 -1.12
C SER A 35 2.92 17.95 -2.31
N ASN A 36 4.11 17.34 -2.27
CA ASN A 36 5.08 17.40 -3.35
C ASN A 36 5.51 15.98 -3.71
N SER A 37 5.47 15.66 -4.99
CA SER A 37 5.93 14.36 -5.46
C SER A 37 6.80 14.51 -6.70
N ILE A 38 7.83 13.67 -6.75
CA ILE A 38 8.75 13.59 -7.88
C ILE A 38 8.89 12.12 -8.28
N GLN A 39 8.85 11.86 -9.57
CA GLN A 39 9.03 10.51 -10.10
C GLN A 39 9.97 10.56 -11.30
N TYR A 40 10.94 9.64 -11.29
CA TYR A 40 11.81 9.36 -12.42
C TYR A 40 11.60 7.92 -12.86
N SER A 41 11.54 7.70 -14.17
CA SER A 41 11.48 6.35 -14.74
C SER A 41 12.40 6.24 -15.96
N ILE A 42 13.09 5.11 -16.05
CA ILE A 42 13.93 4.74 -17.19
C ILE A 42 13.47 3.37 -17.62
N ASN A 43 13.06 3.26 -18.89
CA ASN A 43 12.74 1.99 -19.52
C ASN A 43 13.75 1.76 -20.68
N TYR A 44 14.43 0.63 -20.62
CA TYR A 44 15.31 0.18 -21.68
C TYR A 44 14.75 -1.10 -22.29
N THR A 45 14.56 -1.12 -23.60
CA THR A 45 14.12 -2.30 -24.33
C THR A 45 15.12 -2.62 -25.45
N ASN A 46 15.64 -3.84 -25.42
CA ASN A 46 16.49 -4.37 -26.46
C ASN A 46 15.79 -5.56 -27.17
N ARG A 47 15.55 -5.42 -28.46
CA ARG A 47 15.08 -6.50 -29.33
C ARG A 47 16.30 -7.25 -29.86
N LEU A 48 16.55 -8.45 -29.32
CA LEU A 48 17.76 -9.22 -29.56
C LEU A 48 17.77 -9.91 -30.92
N ASN A 49 16.60 -10.12 -31.53
CA ASN A 49 16.47 -10.68 -32.87
C ASN A 49 15.12 -10.34 -33.53
N ALA A 50 14.97 -10.71 -34.80
CA ALA A 50 13.71 -10.50 -35.54
C ALA A 50 12.55 -11.42 -35.08
N THR A 51 12.83 -12.51 -34.36
CA THR A 51 11.82 -13.48 -33.89
C THR A 51 11.16 -13.06 -32.59
N GLY A 52 11.49 -11.86 -32.06
CA GLY A 52 10.83 -11.29 -30.89
C GLY A 52 11.50 -11.56 -29.54
N LYS A 53 12.74 -12.10 -29.52
CA LYS A 53 13.54 -12.13 -28.28
C LYS A 53 13.75 -10.71 -27.79
N LYS A 54 13.39 -10.47 -26.54
CA LYS A 54 13.38 -9.13 -25.96
C LYS A 54 13.91 -9.14 -24.52
N LEU A 55 14.76 -8.18 -24.22
CA LEU A 55 15.17 -7.82 -22.87
C LEU A 55 14.61 -6.45 -22.54
N THR A 56 13.92 -6.33 -21.38
CA THR A 56 13.42 -5.05 -20.87
C THR A 56 13.99 -4.82 -19.48
N ILE A 57 14.43 -3.59 -19.21
CA ILE A 57 14.90 -3.15 -17.89
C ILE A 57 14.12 -1.90 -17.52
N ASP A 58 13.47 -1.93 -16.37
CA ASP A 58 12.72 -0.83 -15.80
C ASP A 58 13.35 -0.38 -14.49
N LEU A 59 13.62 0.91 -14.39
CA LEU A 59 14.07 1.59 -13.18
C LEU A 59 13.07 2.68 -12.85
N GLN A 60 12.56 2.71 -11.63
CA GLN A 60 11.71 3.78 -11.16
C GLN A 60 12.18 4.24 -9.77
N TYR A 61 12.14 5.53 -9.59
CA TYR A 61 12.34 6.21 -8.31
C TYR A 61 11.21 7.20 -8.11
N SER A 62 10.52 7.13 -6.99
CA SER A 62 9.58 8.16 -6.60
C SER A 62 9.81 8.59 -5.16
N LYS A 63 9.66 9.88 -4.92
CA LYS A 63 9.65 10.50 -3.60
C LYS A 63 8.38 11.32 -3.47
N SER A 64 7.71 11.21 -2.33
CA SER A 64 6.55 12.03 -1.99
C SER A 64 6.71 12.54 -0.57
N ASP A 65 6.54 13.84 -0.41
CA ASP A 65 6.53 14.53 0.86
C ASP A 65 5.14 15.16 1.01
N GLN A 66 4.50 14.99 2.16
CA GLN A 66 3.17 15.53 2.46
C GLN A 66 3.15 16.09 3.87
N ASP A 67 2.70 17.33 3.99
CA ASP A 67 2.49 18.03 5.24
C ASP A 67 0.99 18.31 5.39
N GLN A 68 0.42 17.91 6.53
CA GLN A 68 -0.98 18.15 6.87
C GLN A 68 -1.05 18.85 8.22
N ALA A 69 -1.84 19.92 8.30
CA ALA A 69 -2.13 20.64 9.53
C ALA A 69 -3.65 20.73 9.69
N SER A 70 -4.17 20.21 10.79
CA SER A 70 -5.59 20.26 11.11
C SER A 70 -5.84 21.07 12.38
N SER A 71 -6.84 21.95 12.33
CA SER A 71 -7.38 22.64 13.49
C SER A 71 -8.76 22.09 13.83
N ILE A 72 -8.96 21.65 15.07
CA ILE A 72 -10.14 20.94 15.51
C ILE A 72 -10.92 21.79 16.49
N PHE A 73 -12.21 21.94 16.20
CA PHE A 73 -13.17 22.69 17.00
C PHE A 73 -14.29 21.75 17.48
N GLN A 74 -14.67 21.88 18.75
CA GLN A 74 -15.82 21.21 19.32
C GLN A 74 -16.85 22.23 19.75
N ASN A 75 -18.08 22.14 19.24
CA ASN A 75 -19.13 23.13 19.45
C ASN A 75 -18.64 24.59 19.16
N ASN A 76 -17.86 24.76 18.08
CA ASN A 76 -17.22 25.99 17.67
C ASN A 76 -16.12 26.53 18.60
N VAL A 77 -15.71 25.76 19.61
CA VAL A 77 -14.57 26.09 20.47
C VAL A 77 -13.33 25.32 19.97
N PHE A 78 -12.22 26.01 19.80
CA PHE A 78 -10.95 25.38 19.43
C PHE A 78 -10.51 24.40 20.53
N VAL A 79 -10.09 23.19 20.12
CA VAL A 79 -9.73 22.10 21.05
C VAL A 79 -8.26 21.66 20.89
N GLU A 80 -7.81 21.48 19.66
CA GLU A 80 -6.48 20.94 19.39
C GLU A 80 -6.02 21.23 17.95
N ASN A 81 -4.72 21.21 17.75
CA ASN A 81 -4.10 21.11 16.43
C ASN A 81 -3.45 19.75 16.24
N ASN A 82 -3.56 19.22 15.04
CA ASN A 82 -2.83 18.03 14.61
C ASN A 82 -1.94 18.35 13.43
N ASN A 83 -0.68 17.96 13.50
CA ASN A 83 0.25 18.06 12.40
C ASN A 83 0.75 16.68 12.01
N THR A 84 0.72 16.37 10.72
CA THR A 84 1.22 15.11 10.17
C THR A 84 2.23 15.43 9.07
N ILE A 85 3.45 14.93 9.22
CA ILE A 85 4.47 14.96 8.17
C ILE A 85 4.66 13.54 7.68
N GLN A 86 4.43 13.31 6.39
CA GLN A 86 4.64 12.01 5.76
C GLN A 86 5.67 12.12 4.64
N ASN A 87 6.69 11.31 4.72
CA ASN A 87 7.72 11.19 3.69
C ASN A 87 7.73 9.76 3.17
N SER A 88 7.77 9.57 1.87
CA SER A 88 7.90 8.25 1.28
C SER A 88 8.86 8.22 0.11
N VAL A 89 9.63 7.14 0.03
CA VAL A 89 10.54 6.85 -1.08
C VAL A 89 10.23 5.45 -1.57
N ARG A 90 10.01 5.33 -2.86
CA ARG A 90 9.77 4.05 -3.53
C ARG A 90 10.77 3.87 -4.67
N LYS A 91 11.39 2.70 -4.72
CA LYS A 91 12.31 2.32 -5.77
C LYS A 91 11.86 1.00 -6.38
N LEU A 92 11.87 0.93 -7.70
CA LEU A 92 11.60 -0.29 -8.45
C LEU A 92 12.77 -0.58 -9.38
N PHE A 93 13.20 -1.82 -9.37
CA PHE A 93 14.05 -2.42 -10.39
C PHE A 93 13.35 -3.65 -10.95
N GLN A 94 13.24 -3.75 -12.26
CA GLN A 94 12.67 -4.92 -12.93
C GLN A 94 13.48 -5.23 -14.17
N ILE A 95 13.68 -6.51 -14.42
CA ILE A 95 14.28 -7.04 -15.63
C ILE A 95 13.43 -8.20 -16.14
N ASP A 96 13.05 -8.15 -17.42
CA ASP A 96 12.25 -9.15 -18.11
C ASP A 96 12.95 -9.63 -19.35
N TYR A 97 12.99 -10.94 -19.53
CA TYR A 97 13.49 -11.59 -20.72
C TYR A 97 12.40 -12.43 -21.35
N VAL A 98 12.07 -12.14 -22.60
CA VAL A 98 11.07 -12.85 -23.40
C VAL A 98 11.78 -13.63 -24.48
N TYR A 99 11.52 -14.93 -24.54
CA TYR A 99 12.08 -15.86 -25.50
C TYR A 99 10.99 -16.62 -26.27
N PRO A 100 10.50 -16.09 -27.41
CA PRO A 100 9.66 -16.85 -28.32
C PRO A 100 10.52 -17.91 -29.02
N LYS A 101 9.95 -19.10 -29.19
CA LYS A 101 10.53 -20.24 -29.90
C LYS A 101 9.89 -20.43 -31.28
N GLU A 102 10.58 -21.12 -32.18
CA GLU A 102 10.11 -21.41 -33.54
C GLU A 102 8.83 -22.30 -33.54
N ASP A 103 8.62 -23.10 -32.50
CA ASP A 103 7.45 -23.95 -32.35
C ASP A 103 6.19 -23.20 -31.82
N GLY A 104 6.25 -21.86 -31.79
CA GLY A 104 5.17 -20.98 -31.31
C GLY A 104 5.02 -20.92 -29.79
N SER A 105 5.92 -21.58 -29.03
CA SER A 105 5.95 -21.40 -27.57
C SER A 105 6.78 -20.20 -27.16
N GLN A 106 6.52 -19.67 -25.96
CA GLN A 106 7.21 -18.55 -25.38
C GLN A 106 7.62 -18.83 -23.93
N ILE A 107 8.86 -18.50 -23.61
CA ILE A 107 9.38 -18.49 -22.24
C ILE A 107 9.57 -17.05 -21.81
N GLU A 108 9.12 -16.71 -20.62
CA GLU A 108 9.40 -15.43 -20.00
C GLU A 108 10.07 -15.68 -18.65
N LEU A 109 11.12 -14.92 -18.38
CA LEU A 109 11.85 -14.92 -17.11
C LEU A 109 11.95 -13.49 -16.61
N GLY A 110 11.81 -13.28 -15.33
CA GLY A 110 11.95 -11.94 -14.81
C GLY A 110 12.36 -11.92 -13.34
N TYR A 111 12.93 -10.79 -12.97
CA TYR A 111 13.26 -10.42 -11.61
C TYR A 111 12.68 -9.02 -11.32
N ARG A 112 12.13 -8.84 -10.13
CA ARG A 112 11.62 -7.54 -9.69
C ARG A 112 11.97 -7.30 -8.23
N ALA A 113 12.47 -6.10 -7.92
CA ALA A 113 12.67 -5.60 -6.57
C ALA A 113 11.86 -4.32 -6.38
N ASN A 114 11.03 -4.28 -5.34
CA ASN A 114 10.36 -3.07 -4.85
C ASN A 114 10.91 -2.77 -3.46
N LEU A 115 11.44 -1.55 -3.29
CA LEU A 115 12.00 -1.07 -2.03
C LEU A 115 11.21 0.17 -1.63
N ASP A 116 10.34 0.02 -0.64
CA ASP A 116 9.44 1.06 -0.15
C ASP A 116 9.85 1.46 1.27
N LYS A 117 10.08 2.76 1.48
CA LYS A 117 10.33 3.33 2.80
C LYS A 117 9.42 4.52 3.02
N SER A 118 8.80 4.62 4.19
CA SER A 118 8.00 5.77 4.59
C SER A 118 8.21 6.10 6.06
N ASN A 119 8.16 7.39 6.36
CA ASN A 119 8.10 7.93 7.71
C ASN A 119 6.79 8.67 7.88
N SER A 120 6.17 8.56 9.04
CA SER A 120 4.98 9.32 9.43
C SER A 120 5.20 9.89 10.83
N ASP A 121 5.36 11.21 10.92
CA ASP A 121 5.46 11.94 12.19
C ASP A 121 4.13 12.67 12.42
N TYR A 122 3.36 12.18 13.40
CA TYR A 122 2.08 12.75 13.82
C TYR A 122 2.25 13.42 15.18
N LYS A 123 1.86 14.70 15.26
CA LYS A 123 1.87 15.48 16.50
C LYS A 123 0.49 16.00 16.80
N ASN A 124 0.01 15.69 18.00
CA ASN A 124 -1.19 16.27 18.56
C ASN A 124 -0.82 17.35 19.58
N ILE A 125 -1.43 18.54 19.47
CA ILE A 125 -1.18 19.70 20.30
C ILE A 125 -2.53 20.14 20.89
N PRO A 126 -2.96 19.60 22.05
CA PRO A 126 -4.21 19.97 22.68
C PRO A 126 -4.13 21.38 23.31
N LEU A 127 -5.24 22.12 23.27
CA LEU A 127 -5.36 23.41 23.96
C LEU A 127 -5.27 23.26 25.48
N VAL A 128 -5.91 22.19 25.98
CA VAL A 128 -5.87 21.82 27.40
C VAL A 128 -5.16 20.45 27.49
N PRO A 129 -4.12 20.31 28.31
CA PRO A 129 -3.45 19.04 28.49
C PRO A 129 -4.44 17.93 28.88
N TYR A 130 -4.22 16.72 28.40
CA TYR A 130 -5.02 15.57 28.79
C TYR A 130 -4.99 15.32 30.29
N SER A 131 -6.09 14.81 30.83
CA SER A 131 -6.21 14.50 32.27
C SER A 131 -5.23 13.42 32.74
N ASP A 132 -4.89 12.50 31.84
CA ASP A 132 -3.77 11.54 32.05
C ASP A 132 -2.50 12.14 31.41
N PRO A 133 -1.50 12.57 32.20
CA PRO A 133 -0.26 13.13 31.68
C PRO A 133 0.62 12.11 30.93
N LYS A 134 0.30 10.83 30.99
CA LYS A 134 0.98 9.76 30.23
C LYS A 134 0.33 9.53 28.86
N PHE A 135 -0.85 10.07 28.64
CA PHE A 135 -1.54 9.93 27.36
C PHE A 135 -1.02 11.01 26.39
N ASP A 136 -0.31 10.57 25.36
CA ASP A 136 0.11 11.37 24.24
C ASP A 136 -0.20 10.59 22.95
N PRO A 137 -1.14 11.03 22.12
CA PRO A 137 -1.46 10.37 20.86
C PRO A 137 -0.43 10.65 19.76
N SER A 138 0.55 11.53 20.01
CA SER A 138 1.62 11.81 19.07
C SER A 138 2.48 10.57 18.84
N ASN A 139 2.86 10.33 17.60
CA ASN A 139 3.69 9.20 17.24
C ASN A 139 4.58 9.48 16.03
N ASN A 140 5.71 8.80 15.99
CA ASN A 140 6.61 8.81 14.85
C ASN A 140 6.93 7.35 14.48
N LEU A 141 6.64 7.00 13.24
CA LEU A 141 6.73 5.64 12.72
C LEU A 141 7.54 5.62 11.43
N ASP A 142 8.57 4.80 11.42
CA ASP A 142 9.29 4.38 10.21
C ASP A 142 8.77 3.03 9.76
N PHE A 143 8.41 2.93 8.48
CA PHE A 143 7.99 1.72 7.82
C PHE A 143 8.86 1.46 6.60
N GLU A 144 9.43 0.26 6.53
CA GLU A 144 10.20 -0.21 5.39
C GLU A 144 9.67 -1.57 4.93
N GLN A 145 9.45 -1.73 3.63
CA GLN A 145 9.02 -2.98 3.02
C GLN A 145 9.79 -3.24 1.74
N ASN A 146 10.58 -4.29 1.73
CA ASN A 146 11.37 -4.73 0.59
C ASN A 146 10.79 -6.04 0.04
N VAL A 147 10.48 -6.07 -1.25
CA VAL A 147 9.91 -7.24 -1.92
C VAL A 147 10.78 -7.60 -3.11
N TYR A 148 11.35 -8.79 -3.07
CA TYR A 148 12.17 -9.37 -4.12
C TYR A 148 11.41 -10.52 -4.77
N ALA A 149 11.28 -10.52 -6.07
CA ALA A 149 10.53 -11.52 -6.79
C ALA A 149 11.33 -12.08 -7.97
N LEU A 150 11.33 -13.40 -8.09
CA LEU A 150 11.78 -14.11 -9.27
C LEU A 150 10.60 -14.84 -9.89
N TYR A 151 10.46 -14.79 -11.21
CA TYR A 151 9.35 -15.45 -11.89
C TYR A 151 9.77 -16.03 -13.23
N ALA A 152 9.08 -17.10 -13.58
CA ALA A 152 9.18 -17.76 -14.88
C ALA A 152 7.79 -18.11 -15.38
N GLN A 153 7.58 -18.02 -16.70
CA GLN A 153 6.32 -18.37 -17.31
C GLN A 153 6.58 -19.00 -18.68
N TYR A 154 5.75 -20.01 -19.01
CA TYR A 154 5.79 -20.71 -20.27
C TYR A 154 4.39 -20.70 -20.88
N GLY A 155 4.28 -20.27 -22.13
CA GLY A 155 3.04 -20.24 -22.89
C GLY A 155 3.20 -20.94 -24.24
N LYS A 156 2.14 -21.62 -24.67
CA LYS A 156 2.06 -22.21 -26.01
C LYS A 156 0.61 -22.27 -26.47
N LYS A 157 0.41 -22.02 -27.77
CA LYS A 157 -0.82 -22.38 -28.48
C LYS A 157 -0.53 -23.59 -29.37
N TYR A 158 -1.31 -24.63 -29.21
CA TYR A 158 -1.25 -25.83 -30.03
C TYR A 158 -2.64 -26.10 -30.61
N ASP A 159 -2.80 -25.85 -31.90
CA ASP A 159 -4.11 -25.89 -32.59
C ASP A 159 -5.16 -25.06 -31.83
N LYS A 160 -6.19 -25.68 -31.33
CA LYS A 160 -7.29 -25.06 -30.58
C LYS A 160 -7.00 -24.88 -29.09
N LEU A 161 -5.93 -25.50 -28.56
CA LEU A 161 -5.57 -25.42 -27.16
C LEU A 161 -4.48 -24.38 -26.94
N SER A 162 -4.71 -23.44 -26.03
CA SER A 162 -3.70 -22.51 -25.53
C SER A 162 -3.48 -22.73 -24.03
N TYR A 163 -2.23 -22.65 -23.59
CA TYR A 163 -1.91 -22.71 -22.17
C TYR A 163 -0.78 -21.79 -21.80
N LEU A 164 -0.87 -21.25 -20.57
CA LEU A 164 0.16 -20.46 -19.95
C LEU A 164 0.32 -20.94 -18.52
N LEU A 165 1.55 -21.33 -18.18
CA LEU A 165 1.94 -21.81 -16.86
C LEU A 165 2.99 -20.86 -16.31
N GLY A 166 2.76 -20.29 -15.15
CA GLY A 166 3.68 -19.37 -14.49
C GLY A 166 3.91 -19.75 -13.04
N LEU A 167 5.11 -19.43 -12.56
CA LEU A 167 5.45 -19.50 -11.15
C LEU A 167 6.24 -18.24 -10.78
N ARG A 168 5.80 -17.58 -9.72
CA ARG A 168 6.48 -16.45 -9.11
C ARG A 168 6.76 -16.78 -7.65
N THR A 169 7.97 -16.53 -7.19
CA THR A 169 8.36 -16.55 -5.79
C THR A 169 8.67 -15.14 -5.31
N GLU A 170 8.23 -14.79 -4.12
CA GLU A 170 8.50 -13.48 -3.50
C GLU A 170 9.09 -13.67 -2.12
N LEU A 171 10.21 -13.00 -1.86
CA LEU A 171 10.72 -12.74 -0.52
C LEU A 171 10.28 -11.34 -0.11
N THR A 172 9.66 -11.22 1.06
CA THR A 172 9.26 -9.94 1.64
C THR A 172 9.95 -9.75 2.97
N ASP A 173 10.66 -8.63 3.11
CA ASP A 173 11.23 -8.15 4.36
C ASP A 173 10.52 -6.87 4.76
N GLN A 174 9.98 -6.84 5.97
CA GLN A 174 9.22 -5.72 6.51
C GLN A 174 9.81 -5.32 7.86
N LYS A 175 10.01 -4.01 8.03
CA LYS A 175 10.51 -3.41 9.26
C LYS A 175 9.61 -2.26 9.67
N ILE A 176 9.25 -2.21 10.94
CA ILE A 176 8.46 -1.15 11.57
C ILE A 176 9.25 -0.67 12.77
N GLU A 177 9.57 0.61 12.81
CA GLU A 177 10.24 1.26 13.94
C GLU A 177 9.30 2.32 14.50
N LEU A 178 8.93 2.15 15.76
CA LEU A 178 8.14 3.11 16.52
C LEU A 178 9.14 4.02 17.26
N LEU A 179 9.45 5.17 16.68
CA LEU A 179 10.50 6.05 17.20
C LEU A 179 10.09 6.71 18.53
N THR A 180 8.80 6.86 18.77
CA THR A 180 8.26 7.42 20.03
C THR A 180 8.44 6.47 21.21
N THR A 181 8.26 5.16 20.99
CA THR A 181 8.38 4.13 22.07
C THR A 181 9.69 3.36 22.01
N ASN A 182 10.50 3.57 20.96
CA ASN A 182 11.75 2.85 20.68
C ASN A 182 11.54 1.34 20.52
N GLU A 183 10.43 0.95 19.91
CA GLU A 183 10.08 -0.44 19.62
C GLU A 183 10.35 -0.76 18.15
N ASN A 184 10.80 -2.00 17.89
CA ASN A 184 11.13 -2.47 16.54
C ASN A 184 10.44 -3.80 16.27
N TYR A 185 9.81 -3.90 15.10
CA TYR A 185 9.14 -5.12 14.62
C TYR A 185 9.66 -5.48 13.25
N ASN A 186 10.13 -6.72 13.10
CA ASN A 186 10.65 -7.24 11.85
C ASN A 186 9.85 -8.48 11.44
N LYS A 187 9.50 -8.58 10.15
CA LYS A 187 8.79 -9.72 9.61
C LYS A 187 9.36 -10.07 8.24
N SER A 188 9.76 -11.32 8.06
CA SER A 188 10.23 -11.84 6.77
C SER A 188 9.44 -13.10 6.41
N TYR A 189 9.04 -13.20 5.15
CA TYR A 189 8.32 -14.37 4.64
C TYR A 189 8.51 -14.57 3.14
N ILE A 190 8.36 -15.83 2.71
CA ILE A 190 8.43 -16.25 1.31
C ILE A 190 7.03 -16.70 0.87
N GLY A 191 6.63 -16.29 -0.33
CA GLY A 191 5.40 -16.71 -0.97
C GLY A 191 5.64 -17.35 -2.33
N LEU A 192 4.83 -18.35 -2.67
CA LEU A 192 4.78 -18.97 -3.99
C LEU A 192 3.42 -18.66 -4.65
N PHE A 193 3.47 -18.20 -5.90
CA PHE A 193 2.33 -17.68 -6.65
C PHE A 193 2.27 -18.35 -8.03
N PRO A 194 1.61 -19.52 -8.11
CA PRO A 194 1.36 -20.18 -9.38
C PRO A 194 0.29 -19.43 -10.18
N THR A 195 0.43 -19.47 -11.51
CA THR A 195 -0.55 -18.98 -12.47
C THR A 195 -0.76 -20.07 -13.52
N VAL A 196 -2.01 -20.40 -13.81
CA VAL A 196 -2.40 -21.32 -14.87
C VAL A 196 -3.52 -20.68 -15.67
N ASN A 197 -3.32 -20.54 -16.98
CA ASN A 197 -4.39 -20.16 -17.90
C ASN A 197 -4.48 -21.23 -18.99
N LEU A 198 -5.69 -21.72 -19.21
CA LEU A 198 -6.01 -22.69 -20.26
C LEU A 198 -7.10 -22.12 -21.13
N GLY A 199 -6.95 -22.15 -22.43
CA GLY A 199 -7.95 -21.71 -23.39
C GLY A 199 -8.18 -22.80 -24.43
N TYR A 200 -9.45 -23.02 -24.81
CA TYR A 200 -9.84 -23.91 -25.88
C TYR A 200 -10.79 -23.21 -26.82
N GLU A 201 -10.45 -23.19 -28.10
CA GLU A 201 -11.27 -22.62 -29.19
C GLU A 201 -12.09 -23.73 -29.86
N PHE A 202 -13.41 -23.73 -29.70
CA PHE A 202 -14.29 -24.70 -30.35
C PHE A 202 -14.38 -24.43 -31.85
N ASN A 203 -14.53 -23.14 -32.19
CA ASN A 203 -14.57 -22.60 -33.55
C ASN A 203 -14.15 -21.11 -33.51
N ASP A 204 -14.26 -20.41 -34.64
CA ASP A 204 -13.85 -18.99 -34.78
C ASP A 204 -14.64 -18.03 -33.91
N THR A 205 -15.80 -18.43 -33.40
CA THR A 205 -16.72 -17.57 -32.63
C THR A 205 -16.92 -18.01 -31.17
N GLU A 206 -16.47 -19.23 -30.81
CA GLU A 206 -16.72 -19.81 -29.50
C GLU A 206 -15.42 -20.30 -28.87
N SER A 207 -15.15 -19.89 -27.65
CA SER A 207 -14.01 -20.35 -26.86
C SER A 207 -14.37 -20.43 -25.39
N ILE A 208 -13.63 -21.25 -24.65
CA ILE A 208 -13.66 -21.33 -23.21
C ILE A 208 -12.27 -21.03 -22.63
N THR A 209 -12.21 -20.30 -21.55
CA THR A 209 -10.97 -20.01 -20.83
C THR A 209 -11.13 -20.36 -19.36
N PHE A 210 -10.11 -21.02 -18.81
CA PHE A 210 -9.96 -21.29 -17.38
C PHE A 210 -8.71 -20.61 -16.89
N GLY A 211 -8.83 -19.79 -15.82
CA GLY A 211 -7.71 -19.11 -15.19
C GLY A 211 -7.64 -19.40 -13.69
N TYR A 212 -6.46 -19.72 -13.20
CA TYR A 212 -6.14 -19.81 -11.79
C TYR A 212 -4.90 -18.98 -11.48
N SER A 213 -4.97 -18.15 -10.45
CA SER A 213 -3.80 -17.45 -9.94
C SER A 213 -3.90 -17.27 -8.43
N LYS A 214 -2.82 -17.60 -7.71
CA LYS A 214 -2.68 -17.25 -6.30
C LYS A 214 -2.07 -15.87 -6.18
N ARG A 215 -2.60 -15.03 -5.30
CA ARG A 215 -2.13 -13.66 -5.06
C ARG A 215 -1.93 -13.41 -3.57
N LEU A 216 -1.13 -12.37 -3.27
CA LEU A 216 -0.87 -11.91 -1.91
C LEU A 216 -1.25 -10.44 -1.79
N ARG A 217 -1.99 -10.11 -0.74
CA ARG A 217 -2.27 -8.73 -0.34
C ARG A 217 -1.61 -8.45 1.01
N ARG A 218 -0.68 -7.52 1.03
CA ARG A 218 0.03 -7.09 2.24
C ARG A 218 -0.77 -6.03 2.99
N PRO A 219 -0.77 -6.05 4.33
CA PRO A 219 -1.31 -4.94 5.12
C PRO A 219 -0.56 -3.64 4.76
N ARG A 220 -1.29 -2.54 4.68
CA ARG A 220 -0.69 -1.21 4.54
C ARG A 220 -0.14 -0.74 5.88
N SER A 221 0.84 0.17 5.89
CA SER A 221 1.45 0.74 7.10
C SER A 221 0.41 1.28 8.10
N TYR A 222 -0.67 1.89 7.62
CA TYR A 222 -1.78 2.38 8.44
C TYR A 222 -2.40 1.28 9.33
N PHE A 223 -2.61 0.06 8.78
CA PHE A 223 -3.17 -1.06 9.55
C PHE A 223 -2.15 -1.71 10.51
N LEU A 224 -0.89 -1.40 10.35
CA LEU A 224 0.21 -1.91 11.17
C LEU A 224 0.61 -0.93 12.27
N ASN A 225 0.18 0.34 12.19
CA ASN A 225 0.49 1.35 13.18
C ASN A 225 -0.27 1.09 14.49
N PRO A 226 0.41 0.74 15.60
CA PRO A 226 -0.24 0.41 16.87
C PRO A 226 -0.71 1.63 17.66
N PHE A 227 -0.39 2.84 17.21
CA PHE A 227 -0.85 4.06 17.85
C PHE A 227 -2.33 4.32 17.60
N GLU A 228 -2.97 4.96 18.56
CA GLU A 228 -4.39 5.29 18.46
C GLU A 228 -4.61 6.50 17.56
N SER A 229 -5.41 6.35 16.53
CA SER A 229 -5.92 7.41 15.68
C SER A 229 -7.37 7.67 16.00
N ARG A 230 -7.79 8.92 16.14
CA ARG A 230 -9.14 9.31 16.50
C ARG A 230 -9.77 10.16 15.41
N SER A 231 -10.83 9.65 14.79
CA SER A 231 -11.67 10.44 13.88
C SER A 231 -12.82 11.14 14.60
N SER A 232 -13.12 10.75 15.85
CA SER A 232 -14.07 11.38 16.77
C SER A 232 -13.75 10.96 18.20
N GLU A 233 -14.46 11.53 19.20
CA GLU A 233 -14.32 11.14 20.61
C GLU A 233 -14.63 9.65 20.86
N THR A 234 -15.50 9.07 20.05
CA THR A 234 -15.99 7.70 20.20
C THR A 234 -15.45 6.73 19.17
N ASN A 235 -14.78 7.21 18.12
CA ASN A 235 -14.25 6.37 17.06
C ASN A 235 -12.72 6.39 17.10
N ILE A 236 -12.17 5.32 17.66
CA ILE A 236 -10.72 5.11 17.80
C ILE A 236 -10.33 3.95 16.89
N PHE A 237 -9.30 4.17 16.09
CA PHE A 237 -8.65 3.14 15.31
C PHE A 237 -7.25 2.88 15.86
N LYS A 238 -6.91 1.59 15.98
CA LYS A 238 -5.58 1.12 16.38
C LYS A 238 -5.17 -0.04 15.47
N GLY A 239 -4.04 0.10 14.80
CA GLY A 239 -3.49 -0.97 13.97
C GLY A 239 -2.85 -2.08 14.78
N ASN A 240 -2.44 -3.14 14.10
CA ASN A 240 -1.78 -4.29 14.71
C ASN A 240 -0.52 -4.66 13.90
N VAL A 241 0.65 -4.51 14.52
CA VAL A 241 1.95 -4.85 13.92
C VAL A 241 2.08 -6.33 13.53
N GLY A 242 1.30 -7.20 14.19
CA GLY A 242 1.30 -8.64 13.97
C GLY A 242 0.46 -9.13 12.77
N LEU A 243 -0.22 -8.24 12.03
CA LEU A 243 -1.06 -8.65 10.91
C LEU A 243 -0.29 -9.45 9.87
N ASP A 244 -0.89 -10.55 9.45
CA ASP A 244 -0.42 -11.39 8.36
C ASP A 244 -0.94 -10.91 7.00
N PRO A 245 -0.20 -11.18 5.91
CA PRO A 245 -0.72 -10.97 4.58
C PRO A 245 -1.87 -11.93 4.28
N THR A 246 -2.81 -11.46 3.44
CA THR A 246 -3.96 -12.27 3.00
C THR A 246 -3.67 -12.87 1.63
N TYR A 247 -3.99 -14.15 1.47
CA TYR A 247 -3.90 -14.88 0.20
C TYR A 247 -5.29 -14.98 -0.45
N THR A 248 -5.32 -14.81 -1.77
CA THR A 248 -6.51 -14.97 -2.60
C THR A 248 -6.20 -15.83 -3.81
#